data_7eb5d1749476f82eee2340d8a4820b91
#
_entry.id   7eb5d1749476f82eee2340d8a4820b91
#
_cell.length_a   1.000
_cell.length_b   1.000
_cell.length_c   1.000
_cell.angle_alpha   90.00
_cell.angle_beta   90.00
_cell.angle_gamma   90.00
#
_symmetry.space_group_name_H-M   'P 1'
#
loop_
_entity.id
_entity.type
_entity.pdbx_description
1 polymer ?
#
loop_
_entity_poly.entity_id
_entity_poly.type
_entity_poly.pdbx_seq_one_letter_code
_entity_poly.pdbx_strand_id
1 'polypeptide(L)'
;GALKDYLTAVKEGKNPKQNNIIKSLNFDYSGPIDGHDLSKLISELERLKSVKGPKFLHVITTKGKGLQLAEEDQVKYHAPGKFDAETGKIHPKDESHLPPKFQDVFGHTLVELAKQNEKIIGITPAMPTGSSMTYMMEAFPKRAIDVGIAEQHAVTLAAGMVTQGMVVFCNIYSTFLQRAYDQVIHDVALQNLPVIFCLDRAGLVGEDGATHHGVFDIAYLNCIPNMIIAAPKDEIELRNIMFTASKGLNHPIAIRYPRGRGENVNWEQPFEKIEIGKIKELQKGTKVAILSSGSIGNNVTKALNEVENPNLFSHYHFPFIKPLDLYSLKLIINSHEHIITIEDGVIKGGFGEQISTIIATNNFNKSIINLGIPDSFIEHGTVFELQQLCKIDVKSIIQLLNTF
;
A
#
# COMPACT_ATOMS: atom_id res chain seq x y z
N GLY A 1 14.23 -0.54 -29.08
CA GLY A 1 14.41 0.85 -29.56
C GLY A 1 15.83 1.34 -29.31
N ALA A 2 16.21 2.49 -29.83
CA ALA A 2 17.60 3.01 -29.84
C ALA A 2 18.33 2.97 -28.49
N LEU A 3 17.65 3.20 -27.40
CA LEU A 3 18.24 3.11 -26.05
C LEU A 3 18.56 1.65 -25.67
N LYS A 4 17.67 0.70 -26.00
CA LYS A 4 17.91 -0.73 -25.75
C LYS A 4 19.07 -1.23 -26.58
N ASP A 5 19.13 -0.84 -27.85
CA ASP A 5 20.21 -1.22 -28.78
C ASP A 5 21.54 -0.63 -28.32
N TYR A 6 21.51 0.63 -27.84
CA TYR A 6 22.68 1.28 -27.25
C TYR A 6 23.16 0.52 -26.00
N LEU A 7 22.25 0.20 -25.05
CA LEU A 7 22.59 -0.53 -23.83
C LEU A 7 23.08 -1.96 -24.13
N THR A 8 22.52 -2.62 -25.15
CA THR A 8 22.97 -3.95 -25.59
C THR A 8 24.38 -3.88 -26.16
N ALA A 9 24.65 -2.92 -27.04
CA ALA A 9 25.98 -2.72 -27.63
C ALA A 9 27.05 -2.45 -26.55
N VAL A 10 26.68 -1.65 -25.52
CA VAL A 10 27.56 -1.36 -24.38
C VAL A 10 27.85 -2.62 -23.58
N LYS A 11 26.83 -3.43 -23.26
CA LYS A 11 27.01 -4.71 -22.54
C LYS A 11 27.89 -5.70 -23.30
N GLU A 12 27.87 -5.65 -24.63
CA GLU A 12 28.70 -6.48 -25.51
C GLU A 12 30.12 -5.90 -25.69
N GLY A 13 30.50 -4.87 -24.96
CA GLY A 13 31.82 -4.21 -25.09
C GLY A 13 32.02 -3.43 -26.38
N LYS A 14 30.96 -3.24 -27.16
CA LYS A 14 30.99 -2.44 -28.40
C LYS A 14 30.85 -0.97 -28.05
N ASN A 15 31.76 -0.13 -28.58
CA ASN A 15 31.63 1.31 -28.44
C ASN A 15 30.53 1.80 -29.42
N PRO A 16 29.34 2.21 -28.92
CA PRO A 16 28.29 2.66 -29.83
C PRO A 16 28.76 3.93 -30.55
N LYS A 17 28.87 3.83 -31.86
CA LYS A 17 29.33 4.94 -32.70
C LYS A 17 28.38 6.15 -32.56
N GLN A 18 28.95 7.19 -32.06
CA GLN A 18 28.74 8.62 -32.31
C GLN A 18 27.46 9.36 -31.93
N ASN A 19 26.31 8.82 -31.59
CA ASN A 19 25.19 9.64 -31.09
C ASN A 19 24.67 9.13 -29.75
N ASN A 20 25.49 9.34 -28.73
CA ASN A 20 25.10 9.14 -27.36
C ASN A 20 24.13 10.26 -26.95
N ILE A 21 22.89 9.91 -26.66
CA ILE A 21 21.85 10.86 -26.23
C ILE A 21 22.30 11.74 -25.04
N ILE A 22 23.18 11.20 -24.17
CA ILE A 22 23.72 11.94 -23.04
C ILE A 22 24.61 13.08 -23.48
N LYS A 23 25.47 12.84 -24.48
CA LYS A 23 26.31 13.90 -25.06
C LYS A 23 25.47 14.95 -25.77
N SER A 24 24.36 14.54 -26.42
CA SER A 24 23.43 15.48 -27.06
C SER A 24 22.73 16.40 -26.06
N LEU A 25 22.67 16.03 -24.79
CA LEU A 25 22.17 16.85 -23.68
C LEU A 25 23.28 17.72 -23.05
N ASN A 26 24.45 17.85 -23.70
CA ASN A 26 25.61 18.61 -23.22
C ASN A 26 26.22 18.12 -21.90
N PHE A 27 26.12 16.83 -21.60
CA PHE A 27 26.87 16.23 -20.52
C PHE A 27 28.27 15.81 -20.99
N ASP A 28 29.28 16.02 -20.15
CA ASP A 28 30.57 15.33 -20.27
C ASP A 28 30.33 13.85 -19.89
N TYR A 29 30.36 12.98 -20.92
CA TYR A 29 30.09 11.56 -20.76
C TYR A 29 31.39 10.79 -20.54
N SER A 30 31.43 10.03 -19.44
CA SER A 30 32.47 9.07 -19.13
C SER A 30 31.90 7.66 -18.98
N GLY A 31 32.58 6.67 -19.49
CA GLY A 31 32.19 5.26 -19.42
C GLY A 31 31.92 4.63 -20.80
N PRO A 32 31.38 3.38 -20.83
CA PRO A 32 31.01 2.57 -19.67
C PRO A 32 32.21 2.07 -18.88
N ILE A 33 32.09 2.05 -17.54
CA ILE A 33 33.08 1.53 -16.62
C ILE A 33 32.51 0.32 -15.88
N ASP A 34 33.31 -0.72 -15.68
CA ASP A 34 32.96 -1.83 -14.81
C ASP A 34 32.92 -1.34 -13.36
N GLY A 35 31.72 -1.32 -12.74
CA GLY A 35 31.52 -0.88 -11.37
C GLY A 35 32.04 -1.86 -10.30
N HIS A 36 32.46 -3.07 -10.72
CA HIS A 36 33.14 -4.01 -9.84
C HIS A 36 34.65 -3.87 -9.87
N ASP A 37 35.22 -3.09 -10.80
CA ASP A 37 36.62 -2.68 -10.81
C ASP A 37 36.78 -1.35 -10.05
N LEU A 38 36.97 -1.46 -8.73
CA LEU A 38 37.08 -0.30 -7.86
C LEU A 38 38.25 0.62 -8.25
N SER A 39 39.37 0.08 -8.73
CA SER A 39 40.54 0.87 -9.09
C SER A 39 40.22 1.81 -10.27
N LYS A 40 39.58 1.28 -11.31
CA LYS A 40 39.13 2.09 -12.46
C LYS A 40 38.06 3.10 -12.08
N LEU A 41 37.09 2.67 -11.25
CA LEU A 41 36.01 3.54 -10.80
C LEU A 41 36.54 4.74 -9.99
N ILE A 42 37.45 4.50 -9.04
CA ILE A 42 38.09 5.55 -8.22
C ILE A 42 38.87 6.51 -9.11
N SER A 43 39.72 5.97 -10.00
CA SER A 43 40.52 6.81 -10.90
C SER A 43 39.65 7.73 -11.75
N GLU A 44 38.53 7.21 -12.26
CA GLU A 44 37.62 8.00 -13.08
C GLU A 44 36.81 9.03 -12.27
N LEU A 45 36.40 8.70 -11.05
CA LEU A 45 35.78 9.65 -10.13
C LEU A 45 36.73 10.80 -9.80
N GLU A 46 38.02 10.52 -9.59
CA GLU A 46 39.03 11.55 -9.33
C GLU A 46 39.27 12.44 -10.56
N ARG A 47 39.34 11.85 -11.76
CA ARG A 47 39.43 12.61 -12.99
C ARG A 47 38.22 13.56 -13.14
N LEU A 48 37.01 13.08 -12.88
CA LEU A 48 35.78 13.85 -13.01
C LEU A 48 35.66 14.99 -12.00
N LYS A 49 36.36 14.95 -10.87
CA LYS A 49 36.40 16.08 -9.91
C LYS A 49 36.95 17.37 -10.56
N SER A 50 37.92 17.25 -11.46
CA SER A 50 38.54 18.39 -12.15
C SER A 50 37.74 18.90 -13.35
N VAL A 51 36.79 18.12 -13.88
CA VAL A 51 35.95 18.50 -15.01
C VAL A 51 34.91 19.53 -14.55
N LYS A 52 34.76 20.63 -15.28
CA LYS A 52 33.71 21.65 -15.03
C LYS A 52 32.44 21.30 -15.79
N GLY A 53 31.29 21.72 -15.27
CA GLY A 53 29.98 21.52 -15.91
C GLY A 53 29.30 20.20 -15.56
N PRO A 54 28.15 19.89 -16.18
CA PRO A 54 27.39 18.68 -15.93
C PRO A 54 28.12 17.44 -16.46
N LYS A 55 28.20 16.40 -15.64
CA LYS A 55 28.91 15.16 -15.93
C LYS A 55 27.98 13.97 -15.84
N PHE A 56 28.24 12.96 -16.66
CA PHE A 56 27.53 11.69 -16.63
C PHE A 56 28.54 10.54 -16.60
N LEU A 57 28.63 9.87 -15.45
CA LEU A 57 29.46 8.67 -15.31
C LEU A 57 28.57 7.42 -15.53
N HIS A 58 28.87 6.66 -16.57
CA HIS A 58 28.19 5.41 -16.87
C HIS A 58 28.94 4.24 -16.24
N VAL A 59 28.33 3.64 -15.22
CA VAL A 59 28.87 2.48 -14.50
C VAL A 59 27.98 1.27 -14.77
N ILE A 60 28.58 0.15 -15.13
CA ILE A 60 27.87 -1.12 -15.34
C ILE A 60 28.18 -2.03 -14.15
N THR A 61 27.11 -2.56 -13.54
CA THR A 61 27.20 -3.53 -12.46
C THR A 61 26.35 -4.75 -12.75
N THR A 62 26.71 -5.87 -12.14
CA THR A 62 25.89 -7.08 -12.07
C THR A 62 25.28 -7.16 -10.69
N LYS A 63 23.95 -7.09 -10.59
CA LYS A 63 23.24 -7.25 -9.31
C LYS A 63 23.51 -8.64 -8.74
N GLY A 64 23.84 -8.72 -7.43
CA GLY A 64 24.19 -9.99 -6.78
C GLY A 64 25.62 -10.45 -7.04
N LYS A 65 26.51 -9.60 -7.62
CA LYS A 65 27.90 -9.92 -7.92
C LYS A 65 28.62 -10.52 -6.73
N GLY A 66 29.26 -11.68 -6.97
CA GLY A 66 30.01 -12.42 -5.94
C GLY A 66 29.25 -13.61 -5.35
N LEU A 67 27.95 -13.73 -5.61
CA LEU A 67 27.16 -14.92 -5.32
C LEU A 67 26.48 -15.41 -6.61
N GLN A 68 26.99 -16.50 -7.21
CA GLN A 68 26.52 -17.00 -8.51
C GLN A 68 24.99 -17.14 -8.58
N LEU A 69 24.37 -17.71 -7.55
CA LEU A 69 22.90 -17.88 -7.50
C LEU A 69 22.15 -16.55 -7.53
N ALA A 70 22.72 -15.48 -6.96
CA ALA A 70 22.12 -14.16 -7.00
C ALA A 70 22.33 -13.47 -8.35
N GLU A 71 23.42 -13.75 -9.05
CA GLU A 71 23.64 -13.28 -10.43
C GLU A 71 22.68 -13.98 -11.42
N GLU A 72 22.35 -15.25 -11.19
CA GLU A 72 21.42 -16.04 -12.01
C GLU A 72 19.96 -15.72 -11.76
N ASP A 73 19.55 -15.47 -10.50
CA ASP A 73 18.18 -15.13 -10.12
C ASP A 73 18.14 -13.88 -9.23
N GLN A 74 18.27 -12.72 -9.85
CA GLN A 74 18.34 -11.42 -9.19
C GLN A 74 17.04 -11.03 -8.47
N VAL A 75 15.90 -11.60 -8.84
CA VAL A 75 14.61 -11.35 -8.19
C VAL A 75 14.51 -12.10 -6.88
N LYS A 76 14.81 -13.39 -6.90
CA LYS A 76 14.77 -14.28 -5.73
C LYS A 76 15.73 -13.83 -4.63
N TYR A 77 16.92 -13.36 -5.01
CA TYR A 77 17.94 -12.90 -4.07
C TYR A 77 17.92 -11.39 -3.81
N HIS A 78 16.88 -10.69 -4.25
CA HIS A 78 16.68 -9.29 -3.88
C HIS A 78 16.06 -9.23 -2.49
N ALA A 79 16.85 -8.89 -1.47
CA ALA A 79 16.46 -8.92 -0.06
C ALA A 79 15.89 -10.28 0.37
N PRO A 80 16.62 -11.39 0.18
CA PRO A 80 16.17 -12.72 0.56
C PRO A 80 16.04 -12.78 2.09
N GLY A 81 15.16 -13.66 2.59
CA GLY A 81 15.14 -14.03 4.00
C GLY A 81 16.41 -14.76 4.43
N LYS A 82 16.38 -15.48 5.55
CA LYS A 82 17.51 -16.30 5.98
C LYS A 82 17.80 -17.41 4.95
N PHE A 83 19.04 -17.52 4.55
CA PHE A 83 19.51 -18.55 3.62
C PHE A 83 20.82 -19.17 4.11
N ASP A 84 21.13 -20.35 3.65
CA ASP A 84 22.40 -21.03 3.89
C ASP A 84 23.52 -20.33 3.11
N ALA A 85 24.54 -19.86 3.79
CA ALA A 85 25.61 -19.06 3.18
C ALA A 85 26.49 -19.86 2.19
N GLU A 86 26.60 -21.18 2.35
CA GLU A 86 27.44 -22.02 1.50
C GLU A 86 26.68 -22.45 0.23
N THR A 87 25.42 -22.84 0.40
CA THR A 87 24.59 -23.37 -0.70
C THR A 87 23.70 -22.35 -1.35
N GLY A 88 23.52 -21.16 -0.73
CA GLY A 88 22.60 -20.13 -1.15
C GLY A 88 21.11 -20.51 -1.01
N LYS A 89 20.78 -21.69 -0.45
CA LYS A 89 19.40 -22.14 -0.31
C LYS A 89 18.66 -21.32 0.72
N ILE A 90 17.53 -20.73 0.32
CA ILE A 90 16.63 -20.04 1.24
C ILE A 90 15.96 -21.10 2.13
N HIS A 91 15.99 -20.86 3.45
CA HIS A 91 15.34 -21.75 4.40
C HIS A 91 13.83 -21.69 4.22
N PRO A 92 13.16 -22.80 3.88
CA PRO A 92 11.71 -22.82 3.79
C PRO A 92 11.13 -22.56 5.18
N LYS A 93 10.11 -21.72 5.24
CA LYS A 93 9.29 -21.55 6.43
C LYS A 93 7.98 -22.29 6.20
N ASP A 94 7.62 -23.22 7.10
CA ASP A 94 6.26 -23.76 7.11
C ASP A 94 5.34 -22.69 7.71
N GLU A 95 4.62 -22.02 6.84
CA GLU A 95 3.67 -20.95 7.19
C GLU A 95 2.22 -21.39 6.90
N SER A 96 1.99 -22.66 6.57
CA SER A 96 0.68 -23.20 6.18
C SER A 96 -0.40 -23.11 7.26
N HIS A 97 0.02 -23.05 8.54
CA HIS A 97 -0.86 -22.91 9.70
C HIS A 97 -1.18 -21.44 10.05
N LEU A 98 -0.54 -20.49 9.38
CA LEU A 98 -0.72 -19.05 9.62
C LEU A 98 -1.74 -18.46 8.64
N PRO A 99 -2.44 -17.40 9.04
CA PRO A 99 -3.25 -16.61 8.10
C PRO A 99 -2.43 -16.15 6.89
N PRO A 100 -3.03 -15.99 5.71
CA PRO A 100 -2.32 -15.50 4.54
C PRO A 100 -1.86 -14.05 4.72
N LYS A 101 -0.92 -13.62 3.88
CA LYS A 101 -0.59 -12.21 3.78
C LYS A 101 -1.70 -11.50 2.99
N PHE A 102 -2.00 -10.26 3.33
CA PHE A 102 -3.00 -9.48 2.60
C PHE A 102 -2.71 -9.37 1.10
N GLN A 103 -1.43 -9.23 0.72
CA GLN A 103 -1.04 -9.25 -0.69
C GLN A 103 -1.41 -10.55 -1.42
N ASP A 104 -1.30 -11.70 -0.74
CA ASP A 104 -1.65 -13.01 -1.33
C ASP A 104 -3.17 -13.15 -1.46
N VAL A 105 -3.92 -12.67 -0.46
CA VAL A 105 -5.39 -12.55 -0.54
C VAL A 105 -5.80 -11.71 -1.73
N PHE A 106 -5.17 -10.54 -1.93
CA PHE A 106 -5.40 -9.70 -3.11
C PHE A 106 -5.13 -10.47 -4.40
N GLY A 107 -3.95 -11.09 -4.54
CA GLY A 107 -3.54 -11.77 -5.77
C GLY A 107 -4.45 -12.95 -6.14
N HIS A 108 -4.78 -13.82 -5.18
CA HIS A 108 -5.70 -14.94 -5.39
C HIS A 108 -7.12 -14.47 -5.69
N THR A 109 -7.62 -13.47 -4.96
CA THR A 109 -8.94 -12.89 -5.21
C THR A 109 -9.04 -12.29 -6.60
N LEU A 110 -7.99 -11.57 -7.05
CA LEU A 110 -7.95 -10.98 -8.39
C LEU A 110 -8.06 -12.07 -9.47
N VAL A 111 -7.31 -13.18 -9.33
CA VAL A 111 -7.38 -14.31 -10.26
C VAL A 111 -8.78 -14.93 -10.28
N GLU A 112 -9.39 -15.13 -9.11
CA GLU A 112 -10.75 -15.69 -9.02
C GLU A 112 -11.80 -14.79 -9.70
N LEU A 113 -11.73 -13.49 -9.47
CA LEU A 113 -12.59 -12.51 -10.12
C LEU A 113 -12.36 -12.46 -11.63
N ALA A 114 -11.10 -12.55 -12.07
CA ALA A 114 -10.74 -12.54 -13.48
C ALA A 114 -11.19 -13.81 -14.24
N LYS A 115 -11.34 -14.96 -13.55
CA LYS A 115 -11.97 -16.16 -14.11
C LYS A 115 -13.44 -15.93 -14.43
N GLN A 116 -14.13 -15.09 -13.63
CA GLN A 116 -15.55 -14.82 -13.78
C GLN A 116 -15.85 -13.66 -14.75
N ASN A 117 -14.88 -12.78 -15.01
CA ASN A 117 -15.07 -11.59 -15.85
C ASN A 117 -13.81 -11.31 -16.69
N GLU A 118 -13.93 -11.46 -18.01
CA GLU A 118 -12.85 -11.26 -18.96
C GLU A 118 -12.38 -9.80 -19.08
N LYS A 119 -13.19 -8.84 -18.62
CA LYS A 119 -12.86 -7.41 -18.63
C LYS A 119 -11.92 -7.00 -17.49
N ILE A 120 -11.63 -7.89 -16.53
CA ILE A 120 -10.75 -7.58 -15.41
C ILE A 120 -9.30 -7.55 -15.88
N ILE A 121 -8.63 -6.42 -15.63
CA ILE A 121 -7.22 -6.14 -15.89
C ILE A 121 -6.53 -5.80 -14.57
N GLY A 122 -5.34 -6.34 -14.36
CA GLY A 122 -4.46 -5.97 -13.26
C GLY A 122 -3.28 -5.12 -13.76
N ILE A 123 -2.98 -4.02 -13.08
CA ILE A 123 -1.83 -3.15 -13.37
C ILE A 123 -0.98 -3.01 -12.09
N THR A 124 0.33 -3.07 -12.23
CA THR A 124 1.26 -2.76 -11.13
C THR A 124 2.50 -2.02 -11.65
N PRO A 125 3.02 -1.01 -10.93
CA PRO A 125 4.28 -0.36 -11.27
C PRO A 125 5.46 -1.06 -10.55
N ALA A 126 6.14 -1.98 -11.26
CA ALA A 126 7.38 -2.66 -10.84
C ALA A 126 7.30 -3.50 -9.54
N MET A 127 6.09 -3.88 -9.11
CA MET A 127 5.90 -4.62 -7.84
C MET A 127 5.18 -5.97 -8.04
N PRO A 128 5.49 -6.79 -9.07
CA PRO A 128 4.72 -8.00 -9.34
C PRO A 128 4.78 -9.03 -8.20
N THR A 129 5.94 -9.24 -7.60
CA THR A 129 6.12 -10.18 -6.47
C THR A 129 5.62 -9.60 -5.16
N GLY A 130 5.93 -8.34 -4.89
CA GLY A 130 5.56 -7.67 -3.65
C GLY A 130 4.05 -7.47 -3.49
N SER A 131 3.33 -7.33 -4.58
CA SER A 131 1.87 -7.20 -4.61
C SER A 131 1.13 -8.50 -4.92
N SER A 132 1.85 -9.63 -5.10
CA SER A 132 1.31 -10.92 -5.56
C SER A 132 0.55 -10.84 -6.90
N MET A 133 0.87 -9.84 -7.74
CA MET A 133 0.39 -9.76 -9.13
C MET A 133 0.93 -10.92 -9.99
N THR A 134 1.98 -11.60 -9.55
CA THR A 134 2.51 -12.81 -10.21
C THR A 134 1.44 -13.86 -10.46
N TYR A 135 0.50 -14.07 -9.53
CA TYR A 135 -0.61 -15.00 -9.73
C TYR A 135 -1.48 -14.64 -10.94
N MET A 136 -1.75 -13.35 -11.13
CA MET A 136 -2.51 -12.87 -12.28
C MET A 136 -1.68 -12.95 -13.57
N MET A 137 -0.36 -12.68 -13.51
CA MET A 137 0.56 -12.80 -14.65
C MET A 137 0.68 -14.24 -15.12
N GLU A 138 0.69 -15.20 -14.21
CA GLU A 138 0.73 -16.63 -14.53
C GLU A 138 -0.61 -17.11 -15.11
N ALA A 139 -1.73 -16.75 -14.49
CA ALA A 139 -3.05 -17.21 -14.89
C ALA A 139 -3.54 -16.51 -16.19
N PHE A 140 -3.27 -15.23 -16.33
CA PHE A 140 -3.78 -14.37 -17.41
C PHE A 140 -2.73 -13.37 -17.90
N PRO A 141 -1.64 -13.81 -18.55
CA PRO A 141 -0.48 -12.96 -18.90
C PRO A 141 -0.82 -11.75 -19.77
N LYS A 142 -1.91 -11.81 -20.57
CA LYS A 142 -2.36 -10.69 -21.40
C LYS A 142 -3.22 -9.67 -20.64
N ARG A 143 -3.61 -9.97 -19.41
CA ARG A 143 -4.49 -9.14 -18.57
C ARG A 143 -3.79 -8.67 -17.29
N ALA A 144 -2.50 -8.89 -17.17
CA ALA A 144 -1.66 -8.41 -16.09
C ALA A 144 -0.49 -7.61 -16.67
N ILE A 145 -0.37 -6.35 -16.28
CA ILE A 145 0.55 -5.39 -16.88
C ILE A 145 1.47 -4.85 -15.79
N ASP A 146 2.77 -5.01 -15.98
CA ASP A 146 3.79 -4.29 -15.22
C ASP A 146 4.31 -3.12 -16.07
N VAL A 147 4.09 -1.91 -15.59
CA VAL A 147 4.50 -0.68 -16.30
C VAL A 147 5.91 -0.21 -15.93
N GLY A 148 6.63 -0.98 -15.08
CA GLY A 148 7.90 -0.54 -14.50
C GLY A 148 7.69 0.50 -13.41
N ILE A 149 8.76 1.19 -12.98
CA ILE A 149 8.69 2.25 -11.95
C ILE A 149 8.08 3.51 -12.59
N ALA A 150 6.78 3.46 -12.83
CA ALA A 150 6.03 4.49 -13.54
C ALA A 150 4.59 4.61 -13.00
N GLU A 151 4.44 5.01 -11.75
CA GLU A 151 3.16 5.07 -11.05
C GLU A 151 2.16 6.00 -11.74
N GLN A 152 2.63 7.14 -12.25
CA GLN A 152 1.82 8.09 -13.00
C GLN A 152 1.24 7.44 -14.27
N HIS A 153 2.08 6.69 -15.01
CA HIS A 153 1.63 5.95 -16.18
C HIS A 153 0.62 4.85 -15.80
N ALA A 154 0.83 4.15 -14.68
CA ALA A 154 -0.11 3.13 -14.20
C ALA A 154 -1.52 3.70 -14.01
N VAL A 155 -1.62 4.87 -13.38
CA VAL A 155 -2.91 5.53 -13.10
C VAL A 155 -3.57 6.03 -14.40
N THR A 156 -2.83 6.73 -15.27
CA THR A 156 -3.36 7.22 -16.55
C THR A 156 -3.77 6.07 -17.48
N LEU A 157 -2.97 4.98 -17.52
CA LEU A 157 -3.32 3.77 -18.28
C LEU A 157 -4.61 3.12 -17.74
N ALA A 158 -4.73 3.02 -16.41
CA ALA A 158 -5.95 2.50 -15.77
C ALA A 158 -7.18 3.33 -16.15
N ALA A 159 -7.07 4.66 -16.09
CA ALA A 159 -8.14 5.59 -16.52
C ALA A 159 -8.54 5.34 -17.97
N GLY A 160 -7.57 5.29 -18.90
CA GLY A 160 -7.83 5.02 -20.32
C GLY A 160 -8.52 3.68 -20.57
N MET A 161 -8.11 2.61 -19.87
CA MET A 161 -8.74 1.28 -20.00
C MET A 161 -10.18 1.27 -19.49
N VAL A 162 -10.45 1.96 -18.38
CA VAL A 162 -11.81 2.05 -17.82
C VAL A 162 -12.76 2.75 -18.80
N THR A 163 -12.30 3.77 -19.56
CA THR A 163 -13.13 4.41 -20.59
C THR A 163 -13.57 3.45 -21.71
N GLN A 164 -12.84 2.34 -21.88
CA GLN A 164 -13.17 1.28 -22.84
C GLN A 164 -13.95 0.12 -22.21
N GLY A 165 -14.48 0.32 -21.01
CA GLY A 165 -15.33 -0.64 -20.30
C GLY A 165 -14.58 -1.79 -19.64
N MET A 166 -13.27 -1.66 -19.43
CA MET A 166 -12.50 -2.60 -18.62
C MET A 166 -12.71 -2.34 -17.13
N VAL A 167 -12.58 -3.39 -16.33
CA VAL A 167 -12.58 -3.33 -14.85
C VAL A 167 -11.14 -3.42 -14.40
N VAL A 168 -10.56 -2.30 -13.99
CA VAL A 168 -9.12 -2.20 -13.76
C VAL A 168 -8.80 -2.17 -12.27
N PHE A 169 -8.02 -3.16 -11.83
CA PHE A 169 -7.39 -3.20 -10.52
C PHE A 169 -5.96 -2.67 -10.65
N CYS A 170 -5.75 -1.44 -10.20
CA CYS A 170 -4.44 -0.78 -10.20
C CYS A 170 -3.81 -0.95 -8.82
N ASN A 171 -2.89 -1.92 -8.71
CA ASN A 171 -2.19 -2.21 -7.45
C ASN A 171 -0.91 -1.39 -7.36
N ILE A 172 -0.87 -0.49 -6.39
CA ILE A 172 0.27 0.38 -6.11
C ILE A 172 0.47 0.41 -4.58
N TYR A 173 1.73 0.39 -4.12
CA TYR A 173 1.98 0.61 -2.69
C TYR A 173 1.46 1.98 -2.26
N SER A 174 0.85 2.06 -1.07
CA SER A 174 0.25 3.29 -0.56
C SER A 174 1.21 4.49 -0.63
N THR A 175 2.44 4.33 -0.15
CA THR A 175 3.47 5.38 -0.23
C THR A 175 3.86 5.76 -1.67
N PHE A 176 3.82 4.81 -2.62
CA PHE A 176 4.20 5.08 -4.02
C PHE A 176 3.10 5.76 -4.82
N LEU A 177 1.84 5.62 -4.43
CA LEU A 177 0.73 6.34 -5.06
C LEU A 177 0.88 7.87 -4.95
N GLN A 178 1.60 8.37 -3.95
CA GLN A 178 1.92 9.80 -3.82
C GLN A 178 2.55 10.38 -5.09
N ARG A 179 3.31 9.55 -5.84
CA ARG A 179 3.95 9.96 -7.10
C ARG A 179 2.96 10.17 -8.25
N ALA A 180 1.77 9.60 -8.13
CA ALA A 180 0.69 9.69 -9.11
C ALA A 180 -0.54 10.45 -8.58
N TYR A 181 -0.39 11.26 -7.56
CA TYR A 181 -1.50 11.95 -6.91
C TYR A 181 -2.25 12.90 -7.86
N ASP A 182 -1.51 13.61 -8.71
CA ASP A 182 -2.10 14.46 -9.75
C ASP A 182 -2.99 13.64 -10.71
N GLN A 183 -2.52 12.50 -11.19
CA GLN A 183 -3.27 11.61 -12.10
C GLN A 183 -4.50 11.01 -11.42
N VAL A 184 -4.45 10.71 -10.11
CA VAL A 184 -5.63 10.29 -9.35
C VAL A 184 -6.70 11.36 -9.37
N ILE A 185 -6.33 12.63 -9.25
CA ILE A 185 -7.26 13.77 -9.27
C ILE A 185 -7.76 14.03 -10.70
N HIS A 186 -6.84 14.30 -11.65
CA HIS A 186 -7.17 14.78 -12.99
C HIS A 186 -7.69 13.68 -13.90
N ASP A 187 -6.98 12.54 -13.96
CA ASP A 187 -7.28 11.51 -14.94
C ASP A 187 -8.41 10.58 -14.47
N VAL A 188 -8.64 10.48 -13.16
CA VAL A 188 -9.58 9.53 -12.59
C VAL A 188 -10.75 10.21 -11.88
N ALA A 189 -10.50 10.91 -10.75
CA ALA A 189 -11.58 11.38 -9.88
C ALA A 189 -12.40 12.53 -10.50
N LEU A 190 -11.76 13.48 -11.17
CA LEU A 190 -12.41 14.58 -11.87
C LEU A 190 -13.35 14.08 -12.97
N GLN A 191 -12.92 13.04 -13.68
CA GLN A 191 -13.71 12.38 -14.73
C GLN A 191 -14.67 11.32 -14.17
N ASN A 192 -14.64 11.07 -12.88
CA ASN A 192 -15.44 10.06 -12.17
C ASN A 192 -15.31 8.65 -12.78
N LEU A 193 -14.10 8.25 -13.16
CA LEU A 193 -13.82 6.94 -13.74
C LEU A 193 -13.69 5.87 -12.64
N PRO A 194 -14.38 4.74 -12.70
CA PRO A 194 -14.40 3.73 -11.64
C PRO A 194 -13.14 2.83 -11.64
N VAL A 195 -11.96 3.43 -11.52
CA VAL A 195 -10.70 2.71 -11.31
C VAL A 195 -10.69 2.14 -9.89
N ILE A 196 -10.25 0.89 -9.75
CA ILE A 196 -10.09 0.22 -8.45
C ILE A 196 -8.61 0.28 -8.08
N PHE A 197 -8.24 1.23 -7.22
CA PHE A 197 -6.91 1.31 -6.64
C PHE A 197 -6.80 0.32 -5.48
N CYS A 198 -5.82 -0.58 -5.53
CA CYS A 198 -5.49 -1.49 -4.44
C CYS A 198 -4.19 -1.02 -3.80
N LEU A 199 -4.31 -0.35 -2.65
CA LEU A 199 -3.19 0.27 -1.95
C LEU A 199 -2.59 -0.71 -0.96
N ASP A 200 -1.61 -1.46 -1.44
CA ASP A 200 -0.83 -2.37 -0.60
C ASP A 200 0.12 -1.58 0.31
N ARG A 201 0.52 -2.11 1.43
CA ARG A 201 1.40 -1.47 2.43
C ARG A 201 0.80 -0.20 3.01
N ALA A 202 -0.50 -0.16 3.24
CA ALA A 202 -1.12 0.91 4.02
C ALA A 202 -0.70 0.82 5.50
N GLY A 203 -0.64 1.95 6.19
CA GLY A 203 -0.22 2.03 7.58
C GLY A 203 1.29 1.82 7.78
N LEU A 204 1.65 1.36 8.97
CA LEU A 204 3.04 1.06 9.34
C LEU A 204 3.51 -0.24 8.68
N VAL A 205 4.63 -0.19 7.96
CA VAL A 205 5.16 -1.35 7.21
C VAL A 205 6.34 -2.05 7.89
N GLY A 206 6.87 -1.48 8.96
CA GLY A 206 7.92 -2.11 9.76
C GLY A 206 9.33 -1.75 9.29
N GLU A 207 10.11 -2.75 8.93
CA GLU A 207 11.56 -2.64 8.74
C GLU A 207 11.96 -1.75 7.56
N ASP A 208 11.09 -1.55 6.58
CA ASP A 208 11.36 -0.68 5.43
C ASP A 208 11.33 0.82 5.79
N GLY A 209 10.77 1.18 6.95
CA GLY A 209 10.86 2.51 7.56
C GLY A 209 10.06 3.61 6.86
N ALA A 210 10.41 4.86 7.17
CA ALA A 210 9.68 6.08 6.82
C ALA A 210 9.41 6.24 5.32
N THR A 211 10.26 5.72 4.44
CA THR A 211 10.07 5.81 2.98
C THR A 211 8.99 4.87 2.46
N HIS A 212 8.56 3.89 3.26
CA HIS A 212 7.60 2.87 2.86
C HIS A 212 6.30 2.89 3.68
N HIS A 213 6.24 3.59 4.81
CA HIS A 213 5.01 3.72 5.57
C HIS A 213 3.90 4.35 4.73
N GLY A 214 2.79 3.64 4.60
CA GLY A 214 1.60 4.06 3.87
C GLY A 214 0.61 4.80 4.77
N VAL A 215 1.07 5.82 5.48
CA VAL A 215 0.28 6.48 6.54
C VAL A 215 -0.46 7.74 6.10
N PHE A 216 -0.17 8.25 4.88
CA PHE A 216 -0.73 9.52 4.40
C PHE A 216 -1.93 9.34 3.47
N ASP A 217 -2.21 8.12 3.02
CA ASP A 217 -3.20 7.83 1.99
C ASP A 217 -4.62 8.23 2.38
N ILE A 218 -5.05 7.99 3.62
CA ILE A 218 -6.35 8.43 4.11
C ILE A 218 -6.47 9.95 3.97
N ALA A 219 -5.50 10.69 4.48
CA ALA A 219 -5.53 12.16 4.51
C ALA A 219 -5.59 12.77 3.10
N TYR A 220 -4.70 12.35 2.18
CA TYR A 220 -4.65 12.97 0.86
C TYR A 220 -5.77 12.49 -0.09
N LEU A 221 -6.32 11.27 0.11
CA LEU A 221 -7.45 10.80 -0.69
C LEU A 221 -8.80 11.33 -0.19
N ASN A 222 -8.93 11.57 1.12
CA ASN A 222 -10.20 11.98 1.72
C ASN A 222 -10.68 13.36 1.21
N CYS A 223 -9.78 14.26 0.85
CA CYS A 223 -10.13 15.57 0.28
C CYS A 223 -10.57 15.51 -1.20
N ILE A 224 -10.37 14.37 -1.91
CA ILE A 224 -10.72 14.28 -3.33
C ILE A 224 -12.22 13.96 -3.50
N PRO A 225 -13.03 14.81 -4.21
CA PRO A 225 -14.41 14.47 -4.52
C PRO A 225 -14.52 13.15 -5.32
N ASN A 226 -15.67 12.49 -5.23
CA ASN A 226 -16.00 11.23 -5.92
C ASN A 226 -15.20 9.99 -5.48
N MET A 227 -14.11 10.14 -4.73
CA MET A 227 -13.29 9.03 -4.27
C MET A 227 -13.99 8.25 -3.16
N ILE A 228 -14.11 6.92 -3.33
CA ILE A 228 -14.47 5.99 -2.26
C ILE A 228 -13.17 5.52 -1.59
N ILE A 229 -13.14 5.45 -0.25
CA ILE A 229 -11.98 4.94 0.50
C ILE A 229 -12.45 3.80 1.39
N ALA A 230 -11.91 2.61 1.14
CA ALA A 230 -12.19 1.40 1.89
C ALA A 230 -10.96 0.90 2.63
N ALA A 231 -11.16 0.44 3.86
CA ALA A 231 -10.12 -0.10 4.72
C ALA A 231 -10.62 -1.40 5.39
N PRO A 232 -10.39 -2.56 4.78
CA PRO A 232 -10.81 -3.84 5.32
C PRO A 232 -10.09 -4.14 6.64
N LYS A 233 -10.81 -4.75 7.60
CA LYS A 233 -10.23 -5.19 8.86
C LYS A 233 -9.51 -6.53 8.76
N ASP A 234 -9.92 -7.37 7.81
CA ASP A 234 -9.42 -8.73 7.62
C ASP A 234 -9.45 -9.18 6.15
N GLU A 235 -9.00 -10.39 5.91
CA GLU A 235 -8.89 -11.00 4.58
C GLU A 235 -10.26 -11.18 3.91
N ILE A 236 -11.26 -11.59 4.67
CA ILE A 236 -12.63 -11.85 4.17
C ILE A 236 -13.24 -10.53 3.71
N GLU A 237 -13.04 -9.47 4.48
CA GLU A 237 -13.54 -8.15 4.13
C GLU A 237 -12.80 -7.56 2.91
N LEU A 238 -11.46 -7.73 2.80
CA LEU A 238 -10.71 -7.34 1.59
C LEU A 238 -11.26 -8.04 0.36
N ARG A 239 -11.46 -9.35 0.44
CA ARG A 239 -12.01 -10.17 -0.63
C ARG A 239 -13.40 -9.67 -1.07
N ASN A 240 -14.27 -9.38 -0.12
CA ASN A 240 -15.64 -8.93 -0.36
C ASN A 240 -15.71 -7.49 -0.91
N ILE A 241 -14.82 -6.59 -0.47
CA ILE A 241 -14.70 -5.23 -1.03
C ILE A 241 -14.21 -5.31 -2.49
N MET A 242 -13.21 -6.12 -2.79
CA MET A 242 -12.73 -6.34 -4.17
C MET A 242 -13.85 -6.90 -5.07
N PHE A 243 -14.59 -7.89 -4.58
CA PHE A 243 -15.76 -8.42 -5.28
C PHE A 243 -16.82 -7.34 -5.54
N THR A 244 -17.16 -6.56 -4.51
CA THR A 244 -18.14 -5.47 -4.63
C THR A 244 -17.70 -4.45 -5.67
N ALA A 245 -16.42 -4.05 -5.64
CA ALA A 245 -15.86 -3.12 -6.61
C ALA A 245 -15.89 -3.68 -8.05
N SER A 246 -15.64 -4.99 -8.22
CA SER A 246 -15.65 -5.66 -9.54
C SER A 246 -17.04 -5.71 -10.21
N LYS A 247 -18.13 -5.52 -9.47
CA LYS A 247 -19.50 -5.54 -10.00
C LYS A 247 -19.93 -4.21 -10.62
N GLY A 248 -19.05 -3.24 -10.69
CA GLY A 248 -19.28 -1.93 -11.28
C GLY A 248 -19.68 -0.90 -10.23
N LEU A 249 -18.79 0.02 -9.98
CA LEU A 249 -19.05 1.22 -9.20
C LEU A 249 -19.22 2.41 -10.14
N ASN A 250 -19.90 3.44 -9.66
CA ASN A 250 -20.03 4.70 -10.40
C ASN A 250 -18.91 5.70 -10.05
N HIS A 251 -18.01 5.32 -9.13
CA HIS A 251 -16.96 6.17 -8.58
C HIS A 251 -15.66 5.38 -8.47
N PRO A 252 -14.49 6.03 -8.53
CA PRO A 252 -13.22 5.41 -8.21
C PRO A 252 -13.18 4.99 -6.74
N ILE A 253 -12.48 3.89 -6.47
CA ILE A 253 -12.31 3.36 -5.12
C ILE A 253 -10.83 3.11 -4.82
N ALA A 254 -10.40 3.50 -3.63
CA ALA A 254 -9.12 3.11 -3.04
C ALA A 254 -9.39 2.08 -1.93
N ILE A 255 -8.88 0.88 -2.09
CA ILE A 255 -8.94 -0.22 -1.12
C ILE A 255 -7.55 -0.32 -0.49
N ARG A 256 -7.40 0.15 0.75
CA ARG A 256 -6.13 0.17 1.46
C ARG A 256 -6.01 -1.00 2.44
N TYR A 257 -4.91 -1.73 2.40
CA TYR A 257 -4.66 -2.88 3.26
C TYR A 257 -3.18 -2.97 3.68
N PRO A 258 -2.88 -3.55 4.88
CA PRO A 258 -1.55 -3.50 5.45
C PRO A 258 -0.58 -4.50 4.81
N ARG A 259 0.71 -4.28 5.03
CA ARG A 259 1.74 -5.30 4.89
C ARG A 259 1.57 -6.35 6.00
N GLY A 260 1.71 -7.62 5.67
CA GLY A 260 1.72 -8.70 6.65
C GLY A 260 0.52 -9.62 6.57
N ARG A 261 0.35 -10.39 7.63
CA ARG A 261 -0.70 -11.41 7.72
C ARG A 261 -1.97 -10.81 8.33
N GLY A 262 -3.09 -11.40 7.96
CA GLY A 262 -4.37 -11.11 8.59
C GLY A 262 -4.63 -11.95 9.83
N GLU A 263 -5.91 -12.20 10.10
CA GLU A 263 -6.39 -12.89 11.30
C GLU A 263 -7.04 -14.25 10.99
N ASN A 264 -7.44 -14.50 9.73
CA ASN A 264 -8.27 -15.65 9.37
C ASN A 264 -7.52 -16.66 8.50
N VAL A 265 -7.35 -17.87 8.99
CA VAL A 265 -6.80 -19.00 8.21
C VAL A 265 -7.78 -19.43 7.11
N ASN A 266 -9.09 -19.50 7.43
CA ASN A 266 -10.16 -19.87 6.51
C ASN A 266 -10.75 -18.63 5.82
N TRP A 267 -9.98 -17.93 5.04
CA TRP A 267 -10.38 -16.66 4.41
C TRP A 267 -11.10 -16.83 3.06
N GLU A 268 -10.97 -17.98 2.40
CA GLU A 268 -11.58 -18.28 1.08
C GLU A 268 -13.09 -18.59 1.23
N GLN A 269 -13.82 -17.66 1.81
CA GLN A 269 -15.27 -17.75 1.92
C GLN A 269 -15.96 -17.35 0.60
N PRO A 270 -17.21 -17.77 0.35
CA PRO A 270 -18.01 -17.26 -0.76
C PRO A 270 -18.05 -15.74 -0.77
N PHE A 271 -18.06 -15.15 -1.95
CA PHE A 271 -18.16 -13.70 -2.08
C PHE A 271 -19.48 -13.15 -1.56
N GLU A 272 -19.39 -12.12 -0.76
CA GLU A 272 -20.53 -11.34 -0.30
C GLU A 272 -20.40 -9.88 -0.73
N LYS A 273 -21.50 -9.29 -1.23
CA LYS A 273 -21.52 -7.87 -1.56
C LYS A 273 -21.60 -7.04 -0.28
N ILE A 274 -20.69 -6.09 -0.13
CA ILE A 274 -20.68 -5.16 0.99
C ILE A 274 -21.39 -3.86 0.59
N GLU A 275 -22.29 -3.38 1.46
CA GLU A 275 -22.96 -2.10 1.30
C GLU A 275 -21.98 -0.97 1.59
N ILE A 276 -21.79 -0.05 0.61
CA ILE A 276 -20.82 1.03 0.70
C ILE A 276 -21.25 2.04 1.78
N GLY A 277 -20.34 2.38 2.65
CA GLY A 277 -20.53 3.34 3.74
C GLY A 277 -21.11 2.73 5.02
N LYS A 278 -21.61 1.49 5.00
CA LYS A 278 -22.27 0.88 6.14
C LYS A 278 -21.31 0.61 7.29
N ILE A 279 -21.70 1.05 8.48
CA ILE A 279 -20.99 0.82 9.74
C ILE A 279 -21.35 -0.57 10.31
N LYS A 280 -20.38 -1.27 10.88
CA LYS A 280 -20.58 -2.56 11.54
C LYS A 280 -20.41 -2.42 13.05
N GLU A 281 -21.43 -2.73 13.84
CA GLU A 281 -21.29 -2.88 15.29
C GLU A 281 -20.62 -4.23 15.59
N LEU A 282 -19.44 -4.21 16.20
CA LEU A 282 -18.69 -5.40 16.61
C LEU A 282 -18.93 -5.77 18.06
N GLN A 283 -19.13 -4.76 18.91
CA GLN A 283 -19.46 -4.91 20.32
C GLN A 283 -20.39 -3.79 20.76
N LYS A 284 -21.37 -4.12 21.59
CA LYS A 284 -22.29 -3.16 22.19
C LYS A 284 -21.84 -2.80 23.59
N GLY A 285 -21.86 -1.52 23.92
CA GLY A 285 -21.55 -0.97 25.24
C GLY A 285 -22.44 0.22 25.57
N THR A 286 -22.12 0.99 26.61
CA THR A 286 -23.05 1.98 27.17
C THR A 286 -22.49 3.40 27.24
N LYS A 287 -21.18 3.59 27.34
CA LYS A 287 -20.60 4.90 27.69
C LYS A 287 -19.67 5.46 26.62
N VAL A 288 -18.77 4.64 26.08
CA VAL A 288 -17.72 5.05 25.13
C VAL A 288 -17.92 4.35 23.80
N ALA A 289 -17.98 5.08 22.70
CA ALA A 289 -17.95 4.50 21.36
C ALA A 289 -16.53 4.54 20.80
N ILE A 290 -15.99 3.38 20.45
CA ILE A 290 -14.71 3.24 19.76
C ILE A 290 -14.99 3.01 18.27
N LEU A 291 -14.54 3.93 17.43
CA LEU A 291 -14.74 3.93 15.98
C LEU A 291 -13.41 3.56 15.31
N SER A 292 -13.33 2.40 14.70
CA SER A 292 -12.11 1.90 14.05
C SER A 292 -12.28 1.79 12.55
N SER A 293 -11.20 1.99 11.79
CA SER A 293 -11.14 1.70 10.37
C SER A 293 -9.88 0.92 10.03
N GLY A 294 -10.01 -0.13 9.19
CA GLY A 294 -8.91 -1.00 8.81
C GLY A 294 -8.53 -2.05 9.86
N SER A 295 -7.46 -2.77 9.59
CA SER A 295 -6.98 -3.90 10.41
C SER A 295 -6.55 -3.50 11.83
N ILE A 296 -6.23 -2.22 12.06
CA ILE A 296 -5.91 -1.70 13.40
C ILE A 296 -7.09 -1.86 14.37
N GLY A 297 -8.33 -1.94 13.88
CA GLY A 297 -9.50 -2.25 14.69
C GLY A 297 -9.43 -3.60 15.41
N ASN A 298 -8.61 -4.54 14.92
CA ASN A 298 -8.39 -5.83 15.60
C ASN A 298 -7.63 -5.65 16.92
N ASN A 299 -6.79 -4.61 17.05
CA ASN A 299 -6.15 -4.26 18.32
C ASN A 299 -7.20 -3.79 19.36
N VAL A 300 -8.23 -3.08 18.91
CA VAL A 300 -9.36 -2.69 19.79
C VAL A 300 -10.11 -3.93 20.25
N THR A 301 -10.44 -4.86 19.36
CA THR A 301 -11.12 -6.11 19.73
C THR A 301 -10.31 -6.91 20.74
N LYS A 302 -8.98 -7.01 20.55
CA LYS A 302 -8.09 -7.68 21.49
C LYS A 302 -8.06 -6.96 22.86
N ALA A 303 -7.97 -5.62 22.85
CA ALA A 303 -7.98 -4.81 24.08
C ALA A 303 -9.28 -4.96 24.87
N LEU A 304 -10.42 -4.99 24.18
CA LEU A 304 -11.73 -5.15 24.81
C LEU A 304 -11.94 -6.53 25.47
N ASN A 305 -11.20 -7.55 25.04
CA ASN A 305 -11.20 -8.86 25.71
C ASN A 305 -10.39 -8.88 27.01
N GLU A 306 -9.56 -7.86 27.27
CA GLU A 306 -8.64 -7.81 28.41
C GLU A 306 -8.94 -6.65 29.37
N VAL A 307 -9.79 -5.67 28.99
CA VAL A 307 -10.16 -4.52 29.84
C VAL A 307 -11.09 -4.96 30.98
N GLU A 308 -11.01 -4.28 32.13
CA GLU A 308 -11.78 -4.66 33.33
C GLU A 308 -13.30 -4.60 33.16
N ASN A 309 -13.80 -3.58 32.45
CA ASN A 309 -15.23 -3.31 32.27
C ASN A 309 -15.64 -3.22 30.80
N PRO A 310 -15.63 -4.32 30.04
CA PRO A 310 -15.87 -4.28 28.60
C PRO A 310 -17.26 -3.74 28.22
N ASN A 311 -18.26 -3.86 29.09
CA ASN A 311 -19.62 -3.40 28.85
C ASN A 311 -19.77 -1.86 28.79
N LEU A 312 -18.74 -1.11 29.18
CA LEU A 312 -18.73 0.34 29.00
C LEU A 312 -18.47 0.76 27.55
N PHE A 313 -17.88 -0.13 26.74
CA PHE A 313 -17.33 0.21 25.43
C PHE A 313 -18.12 -0.44 24.30
N SER A 314 -18.64 0.39 23.39
CA SER A 314 -19.09 -0.06 22.07
C SER A 314 -17.92 -0.02 21.08
N HIS A 315 -17.85 -1.00 20.18
CA HIS A 315 -16.88 -1.01 19.10
C HIS A 315 -17.60 -1.04 17.75
N TYR A 316 -17.37 -0.03 16.94
CA TYR A 316 -17.90 0.13 15.60
C TYR A 316 -16.76 0.10 14.59
N HIS A 317 -16.85 -0.78 13.61
CA HIS A 317 -15.92 -0.84 12.50
C HIS A 317 -16.49 -0.12 11.28
N PHE A 318 -15.64 0.69 10.63
CA PHE A 318 -15.92 1.44 9.42
C PHE A 318 -15.12 0.82 8.25
N PRO A 319 -15.72 -0.11 7.48
CA PRO A 319 -15.07 -0.66 6.28
C PRO A 319 -14.80 0.42 5.23
N PHE A 320 -15.57 1.52 5.29
CA PHE A 320 -15.41 2.68 4.41
C PHE A 320 -15.18 3.94 5.22
N ILE A 321 -14.07 4.61 4.93
CA ILE A 321 -13.72 5.92 5.48
C ILE A 321 -14.49 7.01 4.74
N LYS A 322 -14.78 6.74 3.44
CA LYS A 322 -15.56 7.61 2.57
C LYS A 322 -16.33 6.76 1.54
N PRO A 323 -17.67 6.96 1.36
CA PRO A 323 -18.51 7.85 2.15
C PRO A 323 -18.76 7.31 3.56
N LEU A 324 -19.12 8.19 4.49
CA LEU A 324 -19.61 7.83 5.82
C LEU A 324 -21.15 7.78 5.82
N ASP A 325 -21.73 6.76 6.47
CA ASP A 325 -23.15 6.77 6.86
C ASP A 325 -23.36 7.79 7.98
N LEU A 326 -23.61 9.04 7.59
CA LEU A 326 -23.80 10.15 8.53
C LEU A 326 -25.00 9.97 9.45
N TYR A 327 -26.04 9.23 9.01
CA TYR A 327 -27.21 8.98 9.82
C TYR A 327 -26.86 8.05 10.99
N SER A 328 -26.31 6.87 10.71
CA SER A 328 -25.89 5.92 11.75
C SER A 328 -24.79 6.50 12.64
N LEU A 329 -23.82 7.21 12.06
CA LEU A 329 -22.77 7.87 12.84
C LEU A 329 -23.32 8.89 13.86
N LYS A 330 -24.30 9.73 13.45
CA LYS A 330 -24.93 10.67 14.39
C LYS A 330 -25.69 9.98 15.50
N LEU A 331 -26.34 8.84 15.23
CA LEU A 331 -26.98 8.04 16.26
C LEU A 331 -25.97 7.48 17.27
N ILE A 332 -24.83 6.96 16.76
CA ILE A 332 -23.73 6.46 17.60
C ILE A 332 -23.18 7.58 18.48
N ILE A 333 -22.89 8.76 17.92
CA ILE A 333 -22.37 9.90 18.67
C ILE A 333 -23.37 10.34 19.75
N ASN A 334 -24.66 10.41 19.44
CA ASN A 334 -25.68 10.83 20.41
C ASN A 334 -25.81 9.84 21.58
N SER A 335 -25.70 8.55 21.33
CA SER A 335 -25.93 7.50 22.33
C SER A 335 -24.76 7.25 23.28
N HIS A 336 -23.60 7.88 23.08
CA HIS A 336 -22.41 7.70 23.92
C HIS A 336 -21.93 9.03 24.49
N GLU A 337 -21.27 8.98 25.64
CA GLU A 337 -20.69 10.17 26.30
C GLU A 337 -19.34 10.58 25.66
N HIS A 338 -18.53 9.57 25.33
CA HIS A 338 -17.18 9.74 24.81
C HIS A 338 -17.01 9.01 23.48
N ILE A 339 -16.18 9.57 22.61
CA ILE A 339 -15.83 8.98 21.32
C ILE A 339 -14.32 8.76 21.27
N ILE A 340 -13.90 7.61 20.84
CA ILE A 340 -12.50 7.31 20.51
C ILE A 340 -12.45 6.88 19.06
N THR A 341 -11.57 7.45 18.26
CA THR A 341 -11.29 6.96 16.91
C THR A 341 -9.93 6.29 16.86
N ILE A 342 -9.77 5.27 16.01
CA ILE A 342 -8.49 4.63 15.77
C ILE A 342 -8.30 4.32 14.29
N GLU A 343 -7.13 4.69 13.78
CA GLU A 343 -6.69 4.47 12.41
C GLU A 343 -5.19 4.17 12.36
N ASP A 344 -4.74 3.52 11.30
CA ASP A 344 -3.32 3.31 10.99
C ASP A 344 -2.80 4.34 9.95
N GLY A 345 -3.44 5.49 9.90
CA GLY A 345 -3.08 6.69 9.16
C GLY A 345 -2.65 7.82 10.08
N VAL A 346 -2.15 8.92 9.50
CA VAL A 346 -1.87 10.14 10.26
C VAL A 346 -3.18 10.71 10.81
N ILE A 347 -3.16 11.17 12.07
CA ILE A 347 -4.33 11.78 12.71
C ILE A 347 -4.79 13.02 11.92
N LYS A 348 -3.81 13.84 11.50
CA LYS A 348 -4.07 15.10 10.80
C LYS A 348 -4.59 14.85 9.37
N GLY A 349 -5.79 15.28 9.07
CA GLY A 349 -6.50 14.98 7.81
C GLY A 349 -7.08 13.57 7.73
N GLY A 350 -6.89 12.74 8.76
CA GLY A 350 -7.31 11.35 8.79
C GLY A 350 -8.78 11.13 9.14
N PHE A 351 -9.12 9.88 9.42
CA PHE A 351 -10.47 9.44 9.80
C PHE A 351 -10.93 10.10 11.10
N GLY A 352 -10.07 10.14 12.13
CA GLY A 352 -10.41 10.72 13.42
C GLY A 352 -10.70 12.22 13.34
N GLU A 353 -9.91 12.98 12.59
CA GLU A 353 -10.15 14.41 12.40
C GLU A 353 -11.43 14.68 11.61
N GLN A 354 -11.79 13.83 10.65
CA GLN A 354 -13.08 13.92 9.95
C GLN A 354 -14.26 13.74 10.92
N ILE A 355 -14.18 12.76 11.85
CA ILE A 355 -15.20 12.55 12.89
C ILE A 355 -15.25 13.76 13.84
N SER A 356 -14.09 14.28 14.26
CA SER A 356 -14.01 15.50 15.09
C SER A 356 -14.70 16.68 14.44
N THR A 357 -14.51 16.88 13.13
CA THR A 357 -15.17 17.92 12.36
C THR A 357 -16.69 17.73 12.34
N ILE A 358 -17.17 16.49 12.18
CA ILE A 358 -18.61 16.19 12.22
C ILE A 358 -19.20 16.49 13.60
N ILE A 359 -18.50 16.15 14.67
CA ILE A 359 -18.91 16.48 16.04
C ILE A 359 -19.04 17.99 16.21
N ALA A 360 -18.02 18.74 15.84
CA ALA A 360 -17.98 20.19 15.98
C ALA A 360 -19.05 20.90 15.14
N THR A 361 -19.18 20.55 13.85
CA THR A 361 -20.11 21.20 12.92
C THR A 361 -21.59 20.90 13.22
N ASN A 362 -21.89 19.80 13.90
CA ASN A 362 -23.27 19.47 14.33
C ASN A 362 -23.54 19.84 15.80
N ASN A 363 -22.63 20.55 16.44
CA ASN A 363 -22.74 20.99 17.84
C ASN A 363 -22.98 19.87 18.85
N PHE A 364 -22.39 18.67 18.62
CA PHE A 364 -22.43 17.60 19.59
C PHE A 364 -21.48 17.94 20.75
N ASN A 365 -22.01 17.99 21.97
CA ASN A 365 -21.21 18.19 23.18
C ASN A 365 -20.60 16.85 23.63
N LYS A 366 -19.60 16.37 22.93
CA LYS A 366 -18.92 15.08 23.17
C LYS A 366 -17.42 15.27 23.23
N SER A 367 -16.75 14.58 24.14
CA SER A 367 -15.29 14.45 24.11
C SER A 367 -14.90 13.45 23.05
N ILE A 368 -13.83 13.74 22.32
CA ILE A 368 -13.26 12.84 21.33
C ILE A 368 -11.75 12.71 21.52
N ILE A 369 -11.25 11.48 21.40
CA ILE A 369 -9.82 11.13 21.39
C ILE A 369 -9.52 10.45 20.08
N ASN A 370 -8.56 10.99 19.31
CA ASN A 370 -8.12 10.40 18.06
C ASN A 370 -6.79 9.66 18.26
N LEU A 371 -6.79 8.36 17.97
CA LEU A 371 -5.61 7.51 17.98
C LEU A 371 -5.18 7.22 16.54
N GLY A 372 -3.90 7.39 16.26
CA GLY A 372 -3.32 7.21 14.92
C GLY A 372 -1.84 7.60 14.92
N ILE A 373 -1.29 7.79 13.73
CA ILE A 373 0.11 8.20 13.58
C ILE A 373 0.23 9.69 13.92
N PRO A 374 1.15 10.06 14.84
CA PRO A 374 1.36 11.46 15.24
C PRO A 374 1.97 12.30 14.08
N ASP A 375 1.98 13.62 14.25
CA ASP A 375 2.59 14.58 13.30
C ASP A 375 4.14 14.50 13.37
N SER A 376 4.67 13.32 13.03
CA SER A 376 6.11 13.03 12.95
C SER A 376 6.39 11.87 12.01
N PHE A 377 7.56 11.87 11.35
CA PHE A 377 8.01 10.71 10.61
C PHE A 377 8.39 9.58 11.57
N ILE A 378 7.88 8.39 11.29
CA ILE A 378 8.15 7.18 12.09
C ILE A 378 9.31 6.43 11.43
N GLU A 379 10.33 6.12 12.23
CA GLU A 379 11.51 5.37 11.79
C GLU A 379 11.20 3.88 11.53
N HIS A 380 12.19 3.10 11.15
CA HIS A 380 12.06 1.66 10.96
C HIS A 380 12.01 0.91 12.31
N GLY A 381 11.37 -0.22 12.32
CA GLY A 381 11.24 -1.11 13.47
C GLY A 381 10.31 -2.27 13.12
N THR A 382 9.96 -3.14 14.07
CA THR A 382 8.85 -4.07 13.86
C THR A 382 7.52 -3.32 13.91
N VAL A 383 6.51 -3.77 13.17
CA VAL A 383 5.17 -3.14 13.22
C VAL A 383 4.66 -3.02 14.66
N PHE A 384 4.93 -4.04 15.50
CA PHE A 384 4.56 -4.04 16.91
C PHE A 384 5.21 -2.90 17.70
N GLU A 385 6.54 -2.71 17.59
CA GLU A 385 7.26 -1.61 18.24
C GLU A 385 6.77 -0.25 17.76
N LEU A 386 6.50 -0.12 16.46
CA LEU A 386 6.02 1.13 15.89
C LEU A 386 4.59 1.45 16.35
N GLN A 387 3.73 0.44 16.49
CA GLN A 387 2.40 0.62 17.07
C GLN A 387 2.47 1.05 18.54
N GLN A 388 3.43 0.51 19.32
CA GLN A 388 3.67 0.96 20.69
C GLN A 388 4.14 2.42 20.75
N LEU A 389 5.07 2.79 19.86
CA LEU A 389 5.54 4.17 19.74
C LEU A 389 4.39 5.15 19.46
N CYS A 390 3.46 4.75 18.59
CA CYS A 390 2.29 5.54 18.23
C CYS A 390 1.11 5.38 19.21
N LYS A 391 1.23 4.52 20.23
CA LYS A 391 0.18 4.24 21.23
C LYS A 391 -1.13 3.70 20.64
N ILE A 392 -1.02 2.91 19.56
CA ILE A 392 -2.13 2.24 18.91
C ILE A 392 -2.04 0.70 19.03
N ASP A 393 -1.12 0.20 19.84
CA ASP A 393 -1.00 -1.20 20.24
C ASP A 393 -2.04 -1.58 21.31
N VAL A 394 -2.27 -2.87 21.46
CA VAL A 394 -3.27 -3.41 22.41
C VAL A 394 -3.08 -2.88 23.84
N LYS A 395 -1.83 -2.89 24.34
CA LYS A 395 -1.51 -2.46 25.70
C LYS A 395 -1.82 -0.98 25.93
N SER A 396 -1.44 -0.11 24.99
CA SER A 396 -1.72 1.32 25.07
C SER A 396 -3.22 1.61 25.01
N ILE A 397 -3.96 0.85 24.20
CA ILE A 397 -5.43 0.95 24.14
C ILE A 397 -6.04 0.56 25.49
N ILE A 398 -5.64 -0.57 26.09
CA ILE A 398 -6.12 -0.99 27.42
C ILE A 398 -5.86 0.09 28.46
N GLN A 399 -4.65 0.67 28.48
CA GLN A 399 -4.29 1.76 29.40
C GLN A 399 -5.23 2.96 29.24
N LEU A 400 -5.55 3.35 28.02
CA LEU A 400 -6.50 4.43 27.76
C LEU A 400 -7.91 4.05 28.22
N LEU A 401 -8.40 2.86 27.88
CA LEU A 401 -9.76 2.43 28.22
C LEU A 401 -9.98 2.34 29.74
N ASN A 402 -8.99 1.94 30.51
CA ASN A 402 -9.05 1.88 31.97
C ASN A 402 -9.11 3.28 32.64
N THR A 403 -9.08 4.38 31.89
CA THR A 403 -9.31 5.74 32.42
C THR A 403 -10.78 6.14 32.46
N PHE A 404 -11.68 5.36 31.86
CA PHE A 404 -13.13 5.62 31.78
C PHE A 404 -13.93 4.86 32.84
#